data_af5dae5a274f686607827c08ac1e5d90
#
_entry.id   af5dae5a274f686607827c08ac1e5d90
#
_cell.length_a   1.000
_cell.length_b   1.000
_cell.length_c   1.000
_cell.angle_alpha   90.00
_cell.angle_beta   90.00
_cell.angle_gamma   90.00
#
_symmetry.space_group_name_H-M   'P 1'
#
loop_
_entity.id
_entity.type
_entity.pdbx_description
1 polymer ?
#
loop_
_entity_poly.entity_id
_entity_poly.type
_entity_poly.pdbx_seq_one_letter_code
_entity_poly.pdbx_strand_id
1 'polypeptide(L)'
;MRIDRYLHCIRLVKSRTLAQAVIETGYVRIDGKRVEKSSEDVRIGSTIALPLHGEVRVLRVLCLPERRGPAPEARTCYEELSVDDRGRRS
;
A
#
# COMPACT_ATOMS: atom_id res chain seq x y z
N MET A 1 3.33 11.81 2.06
CA MET A 1 4.31 10.78 2.46
C MET A 1 4.65 9.92 1.26
N ARG A 2 5.90 9.62 1.06
CA ARG A 2 6.32 8.75 -0.06
C ARG A 2 5.70 7.37 0.08
N ILE A 3 5.27 6.79 -1.05
CA ILE A 3 4.63 5.49 -1.01
C ILE A 3 5.58 4.39 -0.53
N ASP A 4 6.87 4.44 -0.92
CA ASP A 4 7.81 3.42 -0.47
C ASP A 4 7.98 3.45 1.04
N ARG A 5 8.00 4.64 1.63
CA ARG A 5 8.09 4.77 3.07
C ARG A 5 6.80 4.33 3.75
N TYR A 6 5.66 4.68 3.16
CA TYR A 6 4.37 4.30 3.73
C TYR A 6 4.22 2.78 3.80
N LEU A 7 4.52 2.08 2.71
CA LEU A 7 4.40 0.62 2.68
C LEU A 7 5.31 -0.04 3.71
N HIS A 8 6.49 0.51 3.94
CA HIS A 8 7.40 0.00 4.95
C HIS A 8 6.87 0.31 6.35
N CYS A 9 6.38 1.52 6.57
CA CYS A 9 5.89 1.92 7.89
C CYS A 9 4.67 1.13 8.35
N ILE A 10 3.78 0.76 7.43
CA ILE A 10 2.61 -0.04 7.80
C ILE A 10 2.88 -1.54 7.76
N ARG A 11 4.14 -1.93 7.61
CA ARG A 11 4.60 -3.31 7.71
C ARG A 11 4.10 -4.24 6.61
N LEU A 12 3.71 -3.70 5.47
CA LEU A 12 3.35 -4.55 4.33
C LEU A 12 4.59 -5.14 3.68
N VAL A 13 5.71 -4.44 3.75
CA VAL A 13 6.99 -4.93 3.25
C VAL A 13 8.04 -4.78 4.32
N LYS A 14 9.07 -5.63 4.28
CA LYS A 14 10.10 -5.66 5.31
C LYS A 14 11.10 -4.51 5.22
N SER A 15 11.25 -3.91 4.06
CA SER A 15 12.20 -2.83 3.87
C SER A 15 11.72 -1.89 2.78
N ARG A 16 12.30 -0.68 2.75
CA ARG A 16 11.99 0.26 1.68
C ARG A 16 12.50 -0.23 0.33
N THR A 17 13.59 -0.99 0.34
CA THR A 17 14.11 -1.61 -0.88
C THR A 17 13.07 -2.55 -1.49
N LEU A 18 12.42 -3.37 -0.66
CA LEU A 18 11.36 -4.24 -1.13
C LEU A 18 10.16 -3.44 -1.63
N ALA A 19 9.81 -2.35 -0.94
CA ALA A 19 8.75 -1.48 -1.41
C ALA A 19 9.07 -0.94 -2.80
N GLN A 20 10.29 -0.49 -3.01
CA GLN A 20 10.73 0.03 -4.30
C GLN A 20 10.67 -1.05 -5.38
N ALA A 21 11.07 -2.27 -5.03
CA ALA A 21 11.02 -3.38 -5.98
C ALA A 21 9.59 -3.69 -6.41
N VAL A 22 8.66 -3.68 -5.48
CA VAL A 22 7.24 -3.92 -5.81
C VAL A 22 6.71 -2.81 -6.72
N ILE A 23 7.06 -1.57 -6.41
CA ILE A 23 6.62 -0.43 -7.23
C ILE A 23 7.18 -0.53 -8.64
N GLU A 24 8.44 -0.97 -8.77
CA GLU A 24 9.09 -1.10 -10.07
C GLU A 24 8.47 -2.18 -10.94
N THR A 25 7.67 -3.09 -10.38
CA THR A 25 6.96 -4.07 -11.21
C THR A 25 5.95 -3.41 -12.12
N GLY A 26 5.51 -2.19 -11.80
CA GLY A 26 4.53 -1.48 -12.61
C GLY A 26 3.09 -1.81 -12.27
N TYR A 27 2.85 -2.61 -11.25
CA TYR A 27 1.50 -3.03 -10.88
C TYR A 27 0.93 -2.33 -9.65
N VAL A 28 1.66 -1.37 -9.09
CA VAL A 28 1.17 -0.61 -7.95
C VAL A 28 0.39 0.59 -8.46
N ARG A 29 -0.79 0.82 -7.87
CA ARG A 29 -1.64 1.94 -8.25
C ARG A 29 -2.08 2.73 -7.03
N ILE A 30 -2.21 4.04 -7.20
CA ILE A 30 -2.81 4.92 -6.21
C ILE A 30 -4.04 5.53 -6.88
N ASP A 31 -5.21 5.30 -6.30
CA ASP A 31 -6.49 5.79 -6.82
C ASP A 31 -6.68 5.44 -8.30
N GLY A 32 -6.26 4.22 -8.67
CA GLY A 32 -6.42 3.73 -10.02
C GLY A 32 -5.31 4.12 -10.99
N LYS A 33 -4.39 4.97 -10.58
CA LYS A 33 -3.28 5.41 -11.45
C LYS A 33 -2.02 4.66 -11.12
N ARG A 34 -1.32 4.19 -12.14
CA ARG A 34 -0.07 3.48 -11.94
C ARG A 34 0.97 4.38 -11.29
N VAL A 35 1.63 3.85 -10.28
CA VAL A 35 2.73 4.53 -9.60
C VAL A 35 3.99 4.26 -10.41
N GLU A 36 4.64 5.32 -10.86
CA GLU A 36 5.85 5.21 -11.67
C GLU A 36 7.12 5.45 -10.87
N LYS A 37 7.01 6.17 -9.75
CA LYS A 37 8.16 6.48 -8.91
C LYS A 37 7.85 6.10 -7.47
N SER A 38 8.83 5.51 -6.79
CA SER A 38 8.69 5.16 -5.38
C SER A 38 8.55 6.39 -4.48
N SER A 39 8.82 7.57 -5.00
CA SER A 39 8.69 8.81 -4.24
C SER A 39 7.30 9.45 -4.37
N GLU A 40 6.37 8.84 -5.10
CA GLU A 40 5.03 9.42 -5.21
C GLU A 40 4.34 9.48 -3.86
N ASP A 41 3.53 10.50 -3.68
CA ASP A 41 2.86 10.75 -2.40
C ASP A 41 1.61 9.90 -2.24
N VAL A 42 1.41 9.41 -1.01
CA VAL A 42 0.12 8.88 -0.59
C VAL A 42 -0.49 9.86 0.41
N ARG A 43 -1.81 9.90 0.42
CA ARG A 43 -2.56 10.80 1.31
C ARG A 43 -3.62 10.01 2.04
N ILE A 44 -4.09 10.56 3.15
CA ILE A 44 -5.22 9.98 3.86
C ILE A 44 -6.40 9.92 2.90
N GLY A 45 -7.03 8.76 2.81
CA GLY A 45 -8.13 8.52 1.88
C GLY A 45 -7.71 7.92 0.56
N SER A 46 -6.41 7.89 0.25
CA SER A 46 -5.94 7.25 -0.98
C SER A 46 -6.19 5.75 -0.94
N THR A 47 -6.47 5.16 -2.11
CA THR A 47 -6.59 3.72 -2.25
C THR A 47 -5.35 3.21 -2.95
N ILE A 48 -4.68 2.22 -2.37
CA ILE A 48 -3.47 1.63 -2.93
C ILE A 48 -3.76 0.19 -3.32
N ALA A 49 -3.44 -0.16 -4.57
CA ALA A 49 -3.50 -1.54 -5.03
C ALA A 49 -2.08 -1.99 -5.34
N LEU A 50 -1.69 -3.15 -4.83
CA LEU A 50 -0.33 -3.65 -5.03
C LEU A 50 -0.31 -5.18 -5.00
N PRO A 51 0.63 -5.80 -5.76
CA PRO A 51 0.78 -7.25 -5.71
C PRO A 51 1.70 -7.63 -4.55
N LEU A 52 1.25 -8.56 -3.71
CA LEU A 52 2.07 -9.12 -2.64
C LEU A 52 1.76 -10.59 -2.52
N HIS A 53 2.82 -11.41 -2.49
CA HIS A 53 2.69 -12.86 -2.28
C HIS A 53 1.71 -13.52 -3.25
N GLY A 54 1.76 -13.10 -4.52
CA GLY A 54 0.92 -13.70 -5.55
C GLY A 54 -0.52 -13.21 -5.57
N GLU A 55 -0.86 -12.24 -4.74
CA GLU A 55 -2.21 -11.69 -4.69
C GLU A 55 -2.17 -10.19 -4.88
N VAL A 56 -3.25 -9.64 -5.42
CA VAL A 56 -3.43 -8.20 -5.45
C VAL A 56 -4.14 -7.80 -4.17
N ARG A 57 -3.52 -6.90 -3.42
CA ARG A 57 -4.11 -6.38 -2.19
C ARG A 57 -4.50 -4.93 -2.43
N VAL A 58 -5.66 -4.56 -1.92
CA VAL A 58 -6.15 -3.18 -2.04
C VAL A 58 -6.40 -2.67 -0.64
N LEU A 59 -5.90 -1.48 -0.36
CA LEU A 59 -6.08 -0.88 0.96
C LEU A 59 -6.35 0.61 0.85
N ARG A 60 -7.02 1.13 1.86
CA ARG A 60 -7.29 2.56 1.97
C ARG A 60 -6.40 3.14 3.07
N VAL A 61 -5.80 4.28 2.80
CA VAL A 61 -4.94 4.97 3.75
C VAL A 61 -5.83 5.67 4.77
N LEU A 62 -5.67 5.31 6.05
CA LEU A 62 -6.44 5.92 7.14
C LEU A 62 -5.63 6.97 7.88
N CYS A 63 -4.33 6.75 8.01
CA CYS A 63 -3.44 7.74 8.61
C CYS A 63 -2.03 7.53 8.07
N LEU A 64 -1.19 8.55 8.26
CA LEU A 64 0.18 8.52 7.78
C LEU A 64 1.12 8.38 8.98
N PRO A 65 1.73 7.21 9.19
CA PRO A 65 2.58 6.99 10.35
C PRO A 65 3.89 7.76 10.19
N GLU A 66 4.43 8.25 11.29
CA GLU A 66 5.70 8.96 11.26
C GLU A 66 6.88 8.01 11.18
N ARG A 67 6.68 6.76 11.61
CA ARG A 67 7.74 5.76 11.63
C ARG A 67 7.12 4.37 11.58
N ARG A 68 7.97 3.38 11.36
CA ARG A 68 7.55 1.99 11.39
C ARG A 68 7.31 1.57 12.83
N GLY A 69 6.04 1.54 13.22
CA GLY A 69 5.65 1.13 14.56
C GLY A 69 5.40 -0.36 14.66
N PRO A 70 4.98 -0.83 15.84
CA PRO A 70 4.59 -2.23 16.01
C PRO A 70 3.36 -2.56 15.18
N ALA A 71 3.18 -3.86 14.89
CA ALA A 71 2.11 -4.31 13.99
C ALA A 71 0.72 -3.82 14.38
N PRO A 72 0.32 -3.82 15.67
CA PRO A 72 -1.01 -3.32 16.01
C PRO A 72 -1.23 -1.85 15.64
N GLU A 73 -0.20 -1.02 15.81
CA GLU A 73 -0.30 0.39 15.41
C GLU A 73 -0.34 0.52 13.90
N ALA A 74 0.48 -0.25 13.21
CA ALA A 74 0.53 -0.20 11.76
C ALA A 74 -0.83 -0.51 11.14
N ARG A 75 -1.56 -1.45 11.72
CA ARG A 75 -2.88 -1.84 11.22
C ARG A 75 -3.92 -0.75 11.34
N THR A 76 -3.72 0.22 12.22
CA THR A 76 -4.66 1.33 12.35
C THR A 76 -4.47 2.37 11.26
N CYS A 77 -3.38 2.28 10.50
CA CYS A 77 -3.07 3.26 9.46
C CYS A 77 -3.68 2.92 8.12
N TYR A 78 -4.26 1.74 7.96
CA TYR A 78 -4.90 1.37 6.70
C TYR A 78 -6.06 0.42 6.95
N GLU A 79 -6.94 0.36 5.96
CA GLU A 79 -8.06 -0.56 5.94
C GLU A 79 -7.92 -1.44 4.72
N GLU A 80 -7.91 -2.76 4.92
CA GLU A 80 -7.82 -3.69 3.80
C GLU A 80 -9.16 -3.80 3.13
N LEU A 81 -9.19 -3.60 1.80
CA LEU A 81 -10.42 -3.69 1.02
C LEU A 81 -10.44 -5.05 0.32
N SER A 82 -11.60 -5.69 0.29
CA SER A 82 -11.71 -7.03 -0.27
C SER A 82 -11.88 -6.96 -1.78
N VAL A 83 -10.82 -7.31 -2.50
CA VAL A 83 -10.86 -7.39 -3.96
C VAL A 83 -11.74 -8.55 -4.40
N ASP A 84 -11.60 -9.69 -3.73
CA ASP A 84 -12.35 -10.89 -4.08
C ASP A 84 -13.85 -10.67 -3.99
N ASP A 85 -14.28 -9.97 -2.96
CA ASP A 85 -15.70 -9.71 -2.78
C ASP A 85 -16.28 -8.94 -3.96
N ARG A 86 -15.55 -7.95 -4.45
CA ARG A 86 -16.01 -7.19 -5.59
C ARG A 86 -16.10 -8.07 -6.83
N GLY A 87 -15.11 -8.90 -7.03
CA GLY A 87 -15.05 -9.77 -8.18
C GLY A 87 -16.21 -10.75 -8.19
N ARG A 88 -16.48 -11.33 -7.05
CA ARG A 88 -17.51 -12.36 -6.97
C ARG A 88 -18.92 -11.80 -7.06
N ARG A 89 -19.11 -10.61 -6.59
CA ARG A 89 -20.44 -10.01 -6.60
C ARG A 89 -20.79 -9.28 -7.88
N SER A 90 -19.82 -9.09 -8.69
CA SER A 90 -20.01 -8.38 -9.96
C SER A 90 -20.74 -9.22 -10.96
#